data_2f5045bf99add04a7126ae5bd9070e08
#
_entry.id   2f5045bf99add04a7126ae5bd9070e08
#
_cell.length_a   1.000
_cell.length_b   1.000
_cell.length_c   1.000
_cell.angle_alpha   90.00
_cell.angle_beta   90.00
_cell.angle_gamma   90.00
#
_symmetry.space_group_name_H-M   'P 1'
#
loop_
_entity.id
_entity.type
_entity.pdbx_description
1 polymer ?
#
loop_
_entity_poly.entity_id
_entity_poly.type
_entity_poly.pdbx_seq_one_letter_code
_entity_poly.pdbx_strand_id
1 'polypeptide(L)'
;KAENFYKQALKDDLENRVLAAQRNLQQTVDLLMDVDRLLASHPLYRLEEWVELARNSGTTLQEKDAYEANAKRLITSWGGIQEDYAARFWSGLIKDYYIPRIQLYFTKDRNKIREWEEQWITSPWSNSTTPFDDPVEAALSLIEKTNK
;
A
#
# COMPACT_ATOMS: atom_id res chain seq x y z
N LYS A 1 -13.63 -3.74 -7.51
CA LYS A 1 -14.12 -2.40 -7.89
C LYS A 1 -13.03 -1.34 -7.85
N ALA A 2 -12.13 -1.33 -6.84
CA ALA A 2 -10.97 -0.41 -6.80
C ALA A 2 -10.14 -0.50 -8.09
N GLU A 3 -9.86 -1.72 -8.57
CA GLU A 3 -9.16 -1.92 -9.84
C GLU A 3 -9.88 -1.27 -11.04
N ASN A 4 -11.21 -1.32 -11.07
CA ASN A 4 -11.99 -0.70 -12.15
C ASN A 4 -11.86 0.82 -12.13
N PHE A 5 -11.92 1.45 -10.95
CA PHE A 5 -11.70 2.88 -10.81
C PHE A 5 -10.26 3.26 -11.16
N TYR A 6 -9.28 2.46 -10.76
CA TYR A 6 -7.88 2.67 -11.11
C TYR A 6 -7.67 2.60 -12.63
N LYS A 7 -8.20 1.57 -13.31
CA LYS A 7 -8.15 1.47 -14.77
C LYS A 7 -8.83 2.64 -15.47
N GLN A 8 -9.96 3.10 -14.93
CA GLN A 8 -10.65 4.26 -15.49
C GLN A 8 -9.85 5.55 -15.25
N ALA A 9 -9.24 5.72 -14.07
CA ALA A 9 -8.36 6.85 -13.80
C ALA A 9 -7.18 6.93 -14.79
N LEU A 10 -6.53 5.77 -15.06
CA LEU A 10 -5.46 5.70 -16.05
C LEU A 10 -5.94 6.09 -17.47
N LYS A 11 -7.10 5.59 -17.87
CA LYS A 11 -7.70 5.94 -19.17
C LYS A 11 -8.00 7.43 -19.26
N ASP A 12 -8.60 7.98 -18.20
CA ASP A 12 -8.92 9.41 -18.15
C ASP A 12 -7.67 10.30 -18.17
N ASP A 13 -6.59 9.88 -17.51
CA ASP A 13 -5.30 10.58 -17.54
C ASP A 13 -4.67 10.56 -18.95
N LEU A 14 -4.68 9.41 -19.61
CA LEU A 14 -4.19 9.29 -20.99
C LEU A 14 -4.98 10.14 -21.99
N GLU A 15 -6.29 10.31 -21.76
CA GLU A 15 -7.18 11.13 -22.58
C GLU A 15 -7.22 12.61 -22.12
N ASN A 16 -6.34 13.01 -21.19
CA ASN A 16 -6.26 14.35 -20.60
C ASN A 16 -7.55 14.83 -19.92
N ARG A 17 -8.39 13.92 -19.43
CA ARG A 17 -9.59 14.23 -18.64
C ARG A 17 -9.24 14.34 -17.14
N VAL A 18 -8.49 15.39 -16.79
CA VAL A 18 -7.85 15.56 -15.47
C VAL A 18 -8.83 15.41 -14.31
N LEU A 19 -9.99 16.07 -14.34
CA LEU A 19 -10.97 16.01 -13.24
C LEU A 19 -11.60 14.61 -13.09
N ALA A 20 -11.82 13.91 -14.21
CA ALA A 20 -12.33 12.54 -14.17
C ALA A 20 -11.26 11.59 -13.62
N ALA A 21 -10.02 11.71 -14.05
CA ALA A 21 -8.89 10.96 -13.55
C ALA A 21 -8.73 11.13 -12.03
N GLN A 22 -8.75 12.36 -11.52
CA GLN A 22 -8.66 12.66 -10.10
C GLN A 22 -9.82 12.05 -9.29
N ARG A 23 -11.06 12.13 -9.80
CA ARG A 23 -12.22 11.53 -9.15
C ARG A 23 -12.08 10.01 -9.05
N ASN A 24 -11.72 9.33 -10.13
CA ASN A 24 -11.55 7.89 -10.15
C ASN A 24 -10.35 7.44 -9.30
N LEU A 25 -9.28 8.23 -9.26
CA LEU A 25 -8.15 7.99 -8.37
C LEU A 25 -8.57 8.09 -6.90
N GLN A 26 -9.34 9.11 -6.52
CA GLN A 26 -9.83 9.25 -5.14
C GLN A 26 -10.71 8.06 -4.74
N GLN A 27 -11.62 7.63 -5.60
CA GLN A 27 -12.45 6.44 -5.35
C GLN A 27 -11.61 5.16 -5.18
N THR A 28 -10.50 5.06 -5.93
CA THR A 28 -9.54 3.96 -5.78
C THR A 28 -8.90 4.00 -4.39
N VAL A 29 -8.39 5.16 -3.99
CA VAL A 29 -7.74 5.38 -2.69
C VAL A 29 -8.70 5.08 -1.55
N ASP A 30 -9.91 5.60 -1.58
CA ASP A 30 -10.91 5.39 -0.54
C ASP A 30 -11.21 3.90 -0.33
N LEU A 31 -11.41 3.14 -1.41
CA LEU A 31 -11.64 1.70 -1.32
C LEU A 31 -10.39 0.93 -0.84
N LEU A 32 -9.20 1.33 -1.25
CA LEU A 32 -7.96 0.71 -0.77
C LEU A 32 -7.73 0.99 0.72
N MET A 33 -8.08 2.18 1.21
CA MET A 33 -8.04 2.49 2.64
C MET A 33 -9.03 1.65 3.46
N ASP A 34 -10.25 1.44 2.94
CA ASP A 34 -11.22 0.56 3.58
C ASP A 34 -10.71 -0.89 3.63
N VAL A 35 -10.07 -1.38 2.56
CA VAL A 35 -9.45 -2.71 2.54
C VAL A 35 -8.27 -2.79 3.50
N ASP A 36 -7.43 -1.77 3.58
CA ASP A 36 -6.32 -1.70 4.54
C ASP A 36 -6.82 -1.85 5.99
N ARG A 37 -7.88 -1.11 6.35
CA ARG A 37 -8.53 -1.21 7.66
C ARG A 37 -9.15 -2.58 7.93
N LEU A 38 -9.76 -3.19 6.91
CA LEU A 38 -10.34 -4.53 7.04
C LEU A 38 -9.25 -5.58 7.32
N LEU A 39 -8.13 -5.54 6.59
CA LEU A 39 -7.00 -6.43 6.77
C LEU A 39 -6.31 -6.23 8.12
N ALA A 40 -6.35 -5.01 8.69
CA ALA A 40 -5.81 -4.71 10.02
C ALA A 40 -6.47 -5.53 11.14
N SER A 41 -7.66 -6.08 10.91
CA SER A 41 -8.37 -6.90 11.92
C SER A 41 -7.72 -8.25 12.19
N HIS A 42 -6.78 -8.70 11.35
CA HIS A 42 -6.15 -10.00 11.50
C HIS A 42 -4.60 -9.91 11.44
N PRO A 43 -3.87 -10.40 12.46
CA PRO A 43 -2.42 -10.25 12.55
C PRO A 43 -1.65 -10.71 11.32
N LEU A 44 -2.02 -11.85 10.70
CA LEU A 44 -1.34 -12.38 9.51
C LEU A 44 -1.38 -11.48 8.28
N TYR A 45 -2.24 -10.46 8.28
CA TYR A 45 -2.38 -9.50 7.19
C TYR A 45 -1.87 -8.10 7.57
N ARG A 46 -0.99 -7.98 8.56
CA ARG A 46 -0.38 -6.73 8.98
C ARG A 46 1.09 -6.68 8.60
N LEU A 47 1.51 -5.56 8.02
CA LEU A 47 2.92 -5.27 7.75
C LEU A 47 3.73 -5.22 9.06
N GLU A 48 3.13 -4.73 10.14
CA GLU A 48 3.71 -4.62 11.47
C GLU A 48 4.36 -5.94 11.93
N GLU A 49 3.62 -7.04 11.86
CA GLU A 49 4.11 -8.36 12.26
C GLU A 49 5.37 -8.79 11.49
N TRP A 50 5.40 -8.50 10.19
CA TRP A 50 6.53 -8.82 9.33
C TRP A 50 7.76 -7.96 9.64
N VAL A 51 7.55 -6.66 9.85
CA VAL A 51 8.61 -5.71 10.19
C VAL A 51 9.18 -5.99 11.59
N GLU A 52 8.32 -6.21 12.59
CA GLU A 52 8.75 -6.52 13.94
C GLU A 52 9.53 -7.84 14.01
N LEU A 53 9.10 -8.88 13.31
CA LEU A 53 9.83 -10.14 13.23
C LEU A 53 11.25 -9.93 12.67
N ALA A 54 11.39 -9.13 11.62
CA ALA A 54 12.69 -8.81 11.04
C ALA A 54 13.57 -8.01 12.03
N ARG A 55 13.02 -6.95 12.65
CA ARG A 55 13.75 -6.14 13.62
C ARG A 55 14.20 -6.94 14.85
N ASN A 56 13.35 -7.84 15.35
CA ASN A 56 13.65 -8.69 16.50
C ASN A 56 14.76 -9.72 16.23
N SER A 57 15.11 -9.95 14.97
CA SER A 57 16.25 -10.78 14.58
C SER A 57 17.60 -10.07 14.69
N GLY A 58 17.61 -8.72 14.79
CA GLY A 58 18.81 -7.92 14.98
C GLY A 58 19.14 -7.70 16.44
N THR A 59 20.44 -7.58 16.76
CA THR A 59 20.94 -7.31 18.13
C THR A 59 21.26 -5.84 18.32
N THR A 60 21.79 -5.16 17.30
CA THR A 60 22.09 -3.73 17.30
C THR A 60 21.01 -2.95 16.56
N LEU A 61 20.94 -1.65 16.80
CA LEU A 61 20.02 -0.75 16.06
C LEU A 61 20.28 -0.82 14.55
N GLN A 62 21.55 -0.82 14.16
CA GLN A 62 21.95 -0.90 12.75
C GLN A 62 21.48 -2.21 12.10
N GLU A 63 21.61 -3.34 12.77
CA GLU A 63 21.10 -4.64 12.27
C GLU A 63 19.57 -4.62 12.18
N LYS A 64 18.89 -4.11 13.19
CA LYS A 64 17.43 -3.99 13.19
C LYS A 64 16.93 -3.17 11.99
N ASP A 65 17.53 -2.02 11.72
CA ASP A 65 17.18 -1.16 10.61
C ASP A 65 17.50 -1.83 9.25
N ALA A 66 18.63 -2.53 9.15
CA ALA A 66 19.01 -3.26 7.95
C ALA A 66 18.05 -4.43 7.67
N TYR A 67 17.66 -5.20 8.71
CA TYR A 67 16.73 -6.32 8.55
C TYR A 67 15.32 -5.84 8.21
N GLU A 68 14.85 -4.75 8.81
CA GLU A 68 13.59 -4.11 8.42
C GLU A 68 13.60 -3.69 6.95
N ALA A 69 14.65 -2.95 6.52
CA ALA A 69 14.77 -2.50 5.14
C ALA A 69 14.77 -3.69 4.16
N ASN A 70 15.50 -4.77 4.49
CA ASN A 70 15.50 -5.99 3.69
C ASN A 70 14.13 -6.66 3.65
N ALA A 71 13.43 -6.76 4.78
CA ALA A 71 12.10 -7.35 4.87
C ALA A 71 11.08 -6.57 4.02
N LYS A 72 11.13 -5.24 4.05
CA LYS A 72 10.30 -4.38 3.20
C LYS A 72 10.64 -4.53 1.72
N ARG A 73 11.93 -4.59 1.38
CA ARG A 73 12.40 -4.79 0.00
C ARG A 73 11.90 -6.11 -0.59
N LEU A 74 11.92 -7.19 0.17
CA LEU A 74 11.48 -8.51 -0.28
C LEU A 74 10.00 -8.57 -0.71
N ILE A 75 9.15 -7.72 -0.15
CA ILE A 75 7.70 -7.68 -0.44
C ILE A 75 7.30 -6.51 -1.34
N THR A 76 8.25 -5.74 -1.84
CA THR A 76 8.03 -4.57 -2.70
C THR A 76 8.94 -4.64 -3.93
N SER A 77 10.04 -3.86 -3.97
CA SER A 77 10.91 -3.74 -5.14
C SER A 77 11.73 -5.00 -5.46
N TRP A 78 11.88 -5.94 -4.54
CA TRP A 78 12.71 -7.15 -4.65
C TRP A 78 14.18 -6.89 -5.05
N GLY A 79 14.57 -5.65 -5.30
CA GLY A 79 15.92 -5.27 -5.67
C GLY A 79 16.23 -5.40 -7.16
N GLY A 80 15.47 -4.77 -8.03
CA GLY A 80 15.81 -4.61 -9.44
C GLY A 80 14.69 -4.91 -10.42
N ILE A 81 15.00 -5.70 -11.47
CA ILE A 81 14.05 -6.00 -12.57
C ILE A 81 12.86 -6.89 -12.18
N GLN A 82 12.86 -7.45 -10.96
CA GLN A 82 11.79 -8.30 -10.44
C GLN A 82 10.86 -7.54 -9.48
N GLU A 83 10.66 -6.27 -9.74
CA GLU A 83 9.77 -5.42 -8.95
C GLU A 83 8.40 -6.07 -8.74
N ASP A 84 7.88 -5.98 -7.51
CA ASP A 84 6.59 -6.54 -7.08
C ASP A 84 6.48 -8.09 -7.19
N TYR A 85 7.58 -8.82 -7.41
CA TYR A 85 7.57 -10.29 -7.55
C TYR A 85 6.94 -11.00 -6.35
N ALA A 86 7.25 -10.55 -5.14
CA ALA A 86 6.72 -11.11 -3.90
C ALA A 86 5.73 -10.17 -3.20
N ALA A 87 5.10 -9.28 -3.96
CA ALA A 87 4.13 -8.32 -3.44
C ALA A 87 3.07 -8.98 -2.54
N ARG A 88 2.74 -8.30 -1.44
CA ARG A 88 1.73 -8.72 -0.48
C ARG A 88 0.62 -7.69 -0.39
N PHE A 89 -0.59 -8.16 -0.12
CA PHE A 89 -1.74 -7.31 0.08
C PHE A 89 -2.07 -7.28 1.56
N TRP A 90 -1.33 -6.43 2.31
CA TRP A 90 -1.38 -6.33 3.77
C TRP A 90 -1.76 -4.93 4.22
N SER A 91 -2.41 -4.85 5.37
CA SER A 91 -2.61 -3.59 6.10
C SER A 91 -1.26 -2.95 6.44
N GLY A 92 -1.20 -1.64 6.34
CA GLY A 92 0.04 -0.88 6.42
C GLY A 92 0.78 -0.81 5.09
N LEU A 93 0.92 -1.91 4.37
CA LEU A 93 1.54 -1.91 3.04
C LEU A 93 0.65 -1.22 1.98
N ILE A 94 -0.66 -1.47 2.03
CA ILE A 94 -1.61 -0.80 1.14
C ILE A 94 -1.60 0.70 1.40
N LYS A 95 -1.78 1.11 2.65
CA LYS A 95 -1.87 2.51 3.06
C LYS A 95 -0.57 3.28 2.82
N ASP A 96 0.57 2.74 3.27
CA ASP A 96 1.82 3.47 3.37
C ASP A 96 2.76 3.27 2.16
N TYR A 97 2.49 2.26 1.31
CA TYR A 97 3.30 2.00 0.11
C TYR A 97 2.49 2.07 -1.18
N TYR A 98 1.45 1.24 -1.36
CA TYR A 98 0.75 1.20 -2.65
C TYR A 98 -0.05 2.46 -2.95
N ILE A 99 -0.76 3.02 -1.99
CA ILE A 99 -1.53 4.26 -2.19
C ILE A 99 -0.63 5.43 -2.57
N PRO A 100 0.44 5.77 -1.81
CA PRO A 100 1.35 6.85 -2.19
C PRO A 100 2.05 6.59 -3.54
N ARG A 101 2.45 5.34 -3.83
CA ARG A 101 3.04 4.98 -5.12
C ARG A 101 2.09 5.23 -6.29
N ILE A 102 0.82 4.86 -6.14
CA ILE A 102 -0.23 5.13 -7.13
C ILE A 102 -0.42 6.65 -7.30
N GLN A 103 -0.52 7.40 -6.22
CA GLN A 103 -0.69 8.86 -6.26
C GLN A 103 0.49 9.54 -6.96
N LEU A 104 1.74 9.13 -6.65
CA LEU A 104 2.94 9.64 -7.32
C LEU A 104 2.92 9.39 -8.82
N TYR A 105 2.40 8.25 -9.28
CA TYR A 105 2.26 7.96 -10.70
C TYR A 105 1.42 9.02 -11.44
N PHE A 106 0.37 9.54 -10.81
CA PHE A 106 -0.50 10.58 -11.37
C PHE A 106 0.05 12.01 -11.28
N THR A 107 1.14 12.24 -10.53
CA THR A 107 1.80 13.56 -10.50
C THR A 107 2.63 13.85 -11.75
N LYS A 108 2.76 12.90 -12.67
CA LYS A 108 3.61 12.96 -13.89
C LYS A 108 5.12 12.96 -13.61
N ASP A 109 5.54 12.91 -12.36
CA ASP A 109 6.95 12.86 -11.96
C ASP A 109 7.37 11.42 -11.64
N ARG A 110 7.26 10.56 -12.64
CA ARG A 110 7.52 9.12 -12.52
C ARG A 110 8.96 8.80 -12.11
N ASN A 111 9.89 9.70 -12.34
CA ASN A 111 11.29 9.51 -11.97
C ASN A 111 11.48 9.50 -10.45
N LYS A 112 10.57 10.15 -9.71
CA LYS A 112 10.60 10.18 -8.23
C LYS A 112 10.09 8.90 -7.58
N ILE A 113 9.41 8.02 -8.30
CA ILE A 113 8.83 6.80 -7.72
C ILE A 113 9.93 5.94 -7.10
N ARG A 114 11.03 5.67 -7.83
CA ARG A 114 12.14 4.85 -7.32
C ARG A 114 12.86 5.47 -6.14
N GLU A 115 13.07 6.77 -6.17
CA GLU A 115 13.67 7.49 -5.05
C GLU A 115 12.77 7.41 -3.80
N TRP A 116 11.49 7.62 -3.97
CA TRP A 116 10.51 7.51 -2.91
C TRP A 116 10.40 6.07 -2.36
N GLU A 117 10.40 5.05 -3.23
CA GLU A 117 10.40 3.64 -2.83
C GLU A 117 11.60 3.30 -1.95
N GLU A 118 12.80 3.73 -2.36
CA GLU A 118 14.00 3.49 -1.57
C GLU A 118 13.99 4.26 -0.23
N GLN A 119 13.49 5.48 -0.22
CA GLN A 119 13.28 6.23 1.02
C GLN A 119 12.30 5.52 1.96
N TRP A 120 11.17 5.02 1.42
CA TRP A 120 10.21 4.27 2.22
C TRP A 120 10.81 2.97 2.77
N ILE A 121 11.57 2.23 1.96
CA ILE A 121 12.22 0.98 2.35
C ILE A 121 13.21 1.21 3.49
N THR A 122 14.02 2.27 3.41
CA THR A 122 15.11 2.54 4.36
C THR A 122 14.69 3.33 5.59
N SER A 123 13.51 3.97 5.57
CA SER A 123 12.96 4.66 6.73
C SER A 123 12.33 3.67 7.71
N PRO A 124 12.53 3.81 9.03
CA PRO A 124 11.83 2.99 10.01
C PRO A 124 10.31 3.09 9.86
N TRP A 125 9.64 1.95 9.80
CA TRP A 125 8.18 1.92 9.74
C TRP A 125 7.58 1.97 11.14
N SER A 126 6.57 2.82 11.35
CA SER A 126 5.96 3.03 12.66
C SER A 126 4.43 3.21 12.62
N ASN A 127 3.81 3.02 11.47
CA ASN A 127 2.41 3.35 11.26
C ASN A 127 1.51 2.11 11.29
N SER A 128 0.89 1.83 12.42
CA SER A 128 -0.21 0.85 12.47
C SER A 128 -1.50 1.44 11.90
N THR A 129 -2.36 0.57 11.36
CA THR A 129 -3.71 0.94 10.93
C THR A 129 -4.71 0.50 11.99
N THR A 130 -5.60 1.41 12.40
CA THR A 130 -6.72 1.07 13.29
C THR A 130 -7.75 0.24 12.51
N PRO A 131 -8.05 -0.99 12.92
CA PRO A 131 -9.06 -1.83 12.27
C PRO A 131 -10.47 -1.24 12.44
N PHE A 132 -11.44 -1.81 11.74
CA PHE A 132 -12.85 -1.57 12.05
C PHE A 132 -13.24 -2.24 13.39
N ASP A 133 -14.16 -1.63 14.11
CA ASP A 133 -14.67 -2.19 15.37
C ASP A 133 -15.38 -3.54 15.12
N ASP A 134 -16.19 -3.62 14.07
CA ASP A 134 -16.77 -4.87 13.56
C ASP A 134 -16.31 -5.10 12.10
N PRO A 135 -15.31 -5.96 11.89
CA PRO A 135 -14.80 -6.24 10.54
C PRO A 135 -15.78 -7.02 9.66
N VAL A 136 -16.72 -7.78 10.25
CA VAL A 136 -17.71 -8.54 9.49
C VAL A 136 -18.78 -7.58 8.94
N GLU A 137 -19.31 -6.69 9.78
CA GLU A 137 -20.25 -5.66 9.36
C GLU A 137 -19.61 -4.74 8.31
N ALA A 138 -18.36 -4.33 8.53
CA ALA A 138 -17.61 -3.52 7.58
C ALA A 138 -17.46 -4.22 6.23
N ALA A 139 -17.10 -5.50 6.21
CA ALA A 139 -16.97 -6.29 4.98
C ALA A 139 -18.31 -6.37 4.22
N LEU A 140 -19.42 -6.65 4.91
CA LEU A 140 -20.76 -6.70 4.30
C LEU A 140 -21.14 -5.34 3.71
N SER A 141 -20.93 -4.25 4.44
CA SER A 141 -21.18 -2.88 3.97
C SER A 141 -20.35 -2.53 2.72
N LEU A 142 -19.07 -2.93 2.68
CA LEU A 142 -18.21 -2.72 1.53
C LEU A 142 -18.67 -3.52 0.30
N ILE A 143 -19.15 -4.76 0.49
CA ILE A 143 -19.72 -5.58 -0.59
C ILE A 143 -20.97 -4.90 -1.17
N GLU A 144 -21.88 -4.41 -0.32
CA GLU A 144 -23.10 -3.72 -0.75
C GLU A 144 -22.79 -2.44 -1.53
N LYS A 145 -21.87 -1.61 -1.02
CA LYS A 145 -21.41 -0.39 -1.72
C LYS A 145 -20.76 -0.71 -3.07
N THR A 146 -20.16 -1.89 -3.20
CA THR A 146 -19.47 -2.26 -4.44
C THR A 146 -20.38 -2.94 -5.47
N ASN A 147 -21.59 -3.38 -5.11
CA ASN A 147 -22.57 -3.99 -6.02
C ASN A 147 -23.53 -2.97 -6.66
N LYS A 148 -23.50 -1.72 -6.20
CA LYS A 148 -24.22 -0.58 -6.80
C LYS A 148 -23.31 0.14 -7.81
#